data_bdd3668b90df9c314b62f53bfe3eaf54
#
_entry.id   bdd3668b90df9c314b62f53bfe3eaf54
#
_cell.length_a   1.000
_cell.length_b   1.000
_cell.length_c   1.000
_cell.angle_alpha   90.00
_cell.angle_beta   90.00
_cell.angle_gamma   90.00
#
_symmetry.space_group_name_H-M   'P 1'
#
loop_
_entity.id
_entity.type
_entity.pdbx_description
1 polymer ?
#
loop_
_entity_poly.entity_id
_entity_poly.type
_entity_poly.pdbx_seq_one_letter_code
_entity_poly.pdbx_strand_id
1 'polypeptide(L)'
;MLIKMSKHATQDRIDRLLFIYDNVGIGEPYIDSVEDDVLYTITTTGILLIRSAKGGTLITAYIADIDKITAIWRNKHGERPMPDNLYKRVLANAFFDRMWNKQEKEKKKNVR
;
A
#
# COMPACT_ATOMS: atom_id res chain seq x y z
N MET A 1 -14.12 -1.82 3.83
CA MET A 1 -13.31 -0.86 4.64
C MET A 1 -13.66 0.57 4.25
N LEU A 2 -13.98 1.39 5.24
CA LEU A 2 -14.22 2.81 5.00
C LEU A 2 -12.88 3.55 4.99
N ILE A 3 -12.60 4.24 3.86
CA ILE A 3 -11.34 4.96 3.68
C ILE A 3 -11.60 6.45 3.78
N LYS A 4 -10.90 7.09 4.72
CA LYS A 4 -10.93 8.54 4.89
C LYS A 4 -9.58 9.11 4.44
N MET A 5 -9.60 9.93 3.40
CA MET A 5 -8.38 10.52 2.84
C MET A 5 -7.90 11.72 3.63
N SER A 6 -6.59 11.94 3.62
CA SER A 6 -5.97 13.13 4.18
C SER A 6 -6.36 14.38 3.40
N LYS A 7 -6.42 15.52 4.10
CA LYS A 7 -6.61 16.84 3.46
C LYS A 7 -5.54 17.16 2.41
N HIS A 8 -4.38 16.54 2.53
CA HIS A 8 -3.23 16.78 1.64
C HIS A 8 -3.12 15.72 0.54
N ALA A 9 -4.18 14.92 0.33
CA ALA A 9 -4.19 13.94 -0.74
C ALA A 9 -4.09 14.65 -2.10
N THR A 10 -3.05 14.33 -2.85
CA THR A 10 -2.86 14.84 -4.21
C THR A 10 -3.63 14.00 -5.21
N GLN A 11 -3.84 14.53 -6.42
CA GLN A 11 -4.50 13.78 -7.47
C GLN A 11 -3.75 12.49 -7.80
N ASP A 12 -2.41 12.52 -7.77
CA ASP A 12 -1.59 11.32 -8.02
C ASP A 12 -1.85 10.22 -6.98
N ARG A 13 -2.03 10.59 -5.72
CA ARG A 13 -2.34 9.63 -4.65
C ARG A 13 -3.74 9.04 -4.81
N ILE A 14 -4.69 9.87 -5.19
CA ILE A 14 -6.07 9.44 -5.46
C ILE A 14 -6.09 8.47 -6.64
N ASP A 15 -5.42 8.82 -7.72
CA ASP A 15 -5.34 7.98 -8.93
C ASP A 15 -4.70 6.62 -8.63
N ARG A 16 -3.64 6.60 -7.82
CA ARG A 16 -2.99 5.35 -7.41
C ARG A 16 -3.92 4.50 -6.55
N LEU A 17 -4.63 5.12 -5.62
CA LEU A 17 -5.59 4.40 -4.78
C LEU A 17 -6.68 3.75 -5.63
N LEU A 18 -7.22 4.48 -6.60
CA LEU A 18 -8.24 3.96 -7.51
C LEU A 18 -7.70 2.82 -8.37
N PHE A 19 -6.48 2.95 -8.87
CA PHE A 19 -5.82 1.89 -9.64
C PHE A 19 -5.68 0.61 -8.80
N ILE A 20 -5.22 0.74 -7.56
CA ILE A 20 -5.08 -0.39 -6.64
C ILE A 20 -6.43 -1.02 -6.37
N TYR A 21 -7.43 -0.20 -6.09
CA TYR A 21 -8.78 -0.66 -5.83
C TYR A 21 -9.33 -1.48 -7.00
N ASP A 22 -9.17 -0.99 -8.22
CA ASP A 22 -9.72 -1.61 -9.41
C ASP A 22 -8.99 -2.90 -9.82
N ASN A 23 -7.69 -2.99 -9.60
CA ASN A 23 -6.86 -4.09 -10.11
C ASN A 23 -6.48 -5.13 -9.06
N VAL A 24 -6.30 -4.72 -7.82
CA VAL A 24 -5.84 -5.59 -6.74
C VAL A 24 -6.91 -5.76 -5.67
N GLY A 25 -7.65 -4.70 -5.38
CA GLY A 25 -8.52 -4.61 -4.23
C GLY A 25 -7.74 -4.17 -2.99
N ILE A 26 -8.35 -3.33 -2.18
CA ILE A 26 -7.71 -2.83 -0.96
C ILE A 26 -7.68 -3.92 0.11
N GLY A 27 -8.76 -4.71 0.24
CA GLY A 27 -8.88 -5.70 1.31
C GLY A 27 -9.14 -5.03 2.66
N GLU A 28 -8.97 -5.82 3.71
CA GLU A 28 -9.15 -5.37 5.08
C GLU A 28 -7.81 -5.21 5.80
N PRO A 29 -7.72 -4.37 6.82
CA PRO A 29 -6.51 -4.30 7.64
C PRO A 29 -6.18 -5.67 8.23
N TYR A 30 -4.95 -6.10 8.05
CA TYR A 30 -4.46 -7.39 8.53
C TYR A 30 -3.42 -7.22 9.63
N ILE A 31 -2.45 -6.33 9.41
CA ILE A 31 -1.36 -6.05 10.36
C ILE A 31 -1.18 -4.55 10.44
N ASP A 32 -1.14 -4.03 11.65
CA ASP A 32 -0.85 -2.62 11.93
C ASP A 32 0.48 -2.52 12.67
N SER A 33 1.33 -1.60 12.22
CA SER A 33 2.60 -1.28 12.89
C SER A 33 2.74 0.23 12.97
N VAL A 34 2.90 0.75 14.19
CA VAL A 34 3.10 2.18 14.41
C VAL A 34 4.59 2.47 14.48
N GLU A 35 5.02 3.46 13.71
CA GLU A 35 6.41 3.91 13.70
C GLU A 35 6.40 5.44 13.55
N ASP A 36 6.90 6.14 14.56
CA ASP A 36 6.82 7.60 14.65
C ASP A 36 5.39 8.08 14.35
N ASP A 37 4.64 8.68 14.55
CA ASP A 37 3.26 9.13 14.33
C ASP A 37 2.58 8.58 13.06
N VAL A 38 3.14 7.53 12.45
CA VAL A 38 2.63 6.93 11.22
C VAL A 38 2.20 5.49 11.48
N LEU A 39 1.03 5.15 11.00
CA LEU A 39 0.48 3.79 11.08
C LEU A 39 0.64 3.12 9.72
N TYR A 40 1.49 2.10 9.67
CA TYR A 40 1.66 1.24 8.50
C TYR A 40 0.71 0.06 8.63
N THR A 41 -0.19 -0.08 7.68
CA THR A 41 -1.15 -1.17 7.67
C THR A 41 -0.92 -2.04 6.43
N ILE A 42 -0.68 -3.34 6.65
CA ILE A 42 -0.66 -4.30 5.55
C ILE A 42 -2.05 -4.92 5.49
N THR A 43 -2.67 -4.90 4.32
CA THR A 43 -4.01 -5.44 4.13
C THR A 43 -3.99 -6.91 3.75
N THR A 44 -5.15 -7.53 3.76
CA THR A 44 -5.33 -8.93 3.36
C THR A 44 -4.99 -9.18 1.89
N THR A 45 -4.97 -8.16 1.06
CA THR A 45 -4.54 -8.26 -0.33
C THR A 45 -3.07 -7.89 -0.54
N GLY A 46 -2.32 -7.67 0.54
CA GLY A 46 -0.89 -7.35 0.47
C GLY A 46 -0.59 -5.89 0.15
N ILE A 47 -1.55 -5.00 0.25
CA ILE A 47 -1.39 -3.58 -0.01
C ILE A 47 -0.90 -2.88 1.26
N LEU A 48 0.02 -1.92 1.11
CA LEU A 48 0.47 -1.09 2.20
C LEU A 48 -0.33 0.20 2.24
N LEU A 49 -1.01 0.42 3.37
CA LEU A 49 -1.68 1.69 3.66
C LEU A 49 -0.83 2.48 4.65
N ILE A 50 -0.60 3.74 4.35
CA ILE A 50 0.07 4.67 5.26
C ILE A 50 -1.00 5.62 5.78
N ARG A 51 -1.19 5.59 7.11
CA ARG A 51 -2.24 6.36 7.78
C ARG A 51 -1.66 7.19 8.90
N SER A 52 -2.39 8.23 9.32
CA SER A 52 -2.06 8.96 10.54
C SER A 52 -2.34 8.07 11.75
N ALA A 53 -1.38 7.99 12.69
CA ALA A 53 -1.56 7.21 13.92
C ALA A 53 -2.68 7.80 14.81
N LYS A 54 -2.95 9.08 14.71
CA LYS A 54 -3.97 9.80 15.51
C LYS A 54 -5.31 9.77 14.81
N GLY A 55 -5.82 9.14 14.09
CA GLY A 55 -7.18 9.21 13.51
C GLY A 55 -7.40 8.25 12.37
N GLY A 56 -6.36 7.52 12.00
CA GLY A 56 -6.46 6.52 10.95
C GLY A 56 -6.72 7.09 9.56
N THR A 57 -6.56 8.41 9.38
CA THR A 57 -6.76 9.04 8.08
C THR A 57 -5.73 8.53 7.08
N LEU A 58 -6.19 8.08 5.91
CA LEU A 58 -5.32 7.56 4.88
C LEU A 58 -4.49 8.69 4.27
N ILE A 59 -3.16 8.53 4.32
CA ILE A 59 -2.23 9.44 3.66
C ILE A 59 -1.97 8.95 2.24
N THR A 60 -1.67 7.66 2.08
CA THR A 60 -1.44 7.07 0.76
C THR A 60 -1.54 5.54 0.82
N ALA A 61 -1.66 4.92 -0.36
CA ALA A 61 -1.62 3.48 -0.52
C ALA A 61 -0.56 3.11 -1.55
N TYR A 62 0.15 2.02 -1.31
CA TYR A 62 1.21 1.54 -2.19
C TYR A 62 1.09 0.06 -2.47
N ILE A 63 1.53 -0.32 -3.66
CA ILE A 63 1.95 -1.69 -3.94
C ILE A 63 3.44 -1.74 -3.58
N ALA A 64 3.74 -2.04 -2.31
CA ALA A 64 5.12 -2.08 -1.83
C ALA A 64 5.79 -3.41 -2.20
N ASP A 65 7.12 -3.38 -2.37
CA ASP A 65 7.86 -4.61 -2.64
C ASP A 65 7.94 -5.49 -1.40
N ILE A 66 8.40 -6.73 -1.60
CA ILE A 66 8.45 -7.72 -0.52
C ILE A 66 9.41 -7.31 0.59
N ASP A 67 10.48 -6.60 0.28
CA ASP A 67 11.44 -6.16 1.28
C ASP A 67 10.83 -5.13 2.23
N LYS A 68 10.08 -4.18 1.69
CA LYS A 68 9.35 -3.19 2.51
C LYS A 68 8.30 -3.84 3.39
N ILE A 69 7.50 -4.73 2.83
CA ILE A 69 6.46 -5.46 3.57
C ILE A 69 7.09 -6.32 4.67
N THR A 70 8.20 -7.00 4.36
CA THR A 70 8.92 -7.82 5.34
C THR A 70 9.46 -6.99 6.49
N ALA A 71 9.98 -5.79 6.20
CA ALA A 71 10.48 -4.89 7.24
C ALA A 71 9.35 -4.47 8.20
N ILE A 72 8.18 -4.14 7.67
CA ILE A 72 7.01 -3.79 8.47
C ILE A 72 6.53 -4.98 9.30
N TRP A 73 6.51 -6.16 8.70
CA TRP A 73 6.16 -7.40 9.40
C TRP A 73 7.09 -7.63 10.60
N ARG A 74 8.40 -7.51 10.39
CA ARG A 74 9.41 -7.71 11.44
C ARG A 74 9.27 -6.70 12.57
N ASN A 75 8.90 -5.48 12.27
CA ASN A 75 8.64 -4.46 13.28
C ASN A 75 7.53 -4.90 14.25
N LYS A 76 6.53 -5.59 13.75
CA LYS A 76 5.38 -6.04 14.55
C LYS A 76 5.60 -7.41 15.20
N HIS A 77 6.18 -8.34 14.46
CA HIS A 77 6.22 -9.78 14.84
C HIS A 77 7.62 -10.34 15.05
N GLY A 78 8.67 -9.51 14.91
CA GLY A 78 10.05 -9.98 15.06
C GLY A 78 10.42 -10.99 13.97
N GLU A 79 11.06 -12.10 14.37
CA GLU A 79 11.55 -13.09 13.42
C GLU A 79 10.51 -14.12 12.99
N ARG A 80 9.26 -13.99 13.41
CA ARG A 80 8.21 -14.89 12.95
C ARG A 80 8.07 -14.77 11.42
N PRO A 81 8.02 -15.89 10.70
CA PRO A 81 7.87 -15.83 9.25
C PRO A 81 6.49 -15.28 8.87
N MET A 82 6.47 -14.52 7.79
CA MET A 82 5.23 -14.02 7.22
C MET A 82 4.41 -15.19 6.67
N PRO A 83 3.06 -15.18 6.84
CA PRO A 83 2.24 -16.24 6.27
C PRO A 83 2.45 -16.38 4.76
N ASP A 84 2.51 -17.61 4.26
CA ASP A 84 2.75 -17.90 2.85
C ASP A 84 1.75 -17.21 1.92
N ASN A 85 0.49 -17.16 2.31
CA ASN A 85 -0.55 -16.54 1.51
C ASN A 85 -0.28 -15.04 1.32
N LEU A 86 0.14 -14.35 2.37
CA LEU A 86 0.49 -12.94 2.30
C LEU A 86 1.74 -12.73 1.43
N TYR A 87 2.77 -13.54 1.66
CA TYR A 87 4.02 -13.49 0.90
C TYR A 87 3.77 -13.64 -0.60
N LYS A 88 3.01 -14.65 -0.98
CA LYS A 88 2.66 -14.90 -2.39
C LYS A 88 1.86 -13.75 -2.99
N ARG A 89 0.94 -13.19 -2.20
CA ARG A 89 0.12 -12.07 -2.67
C ARG A 89 0.96 -10.83 -2.93
N VAL A 90 1.87 -10.52 -2.03
CA VAL A 90 2.78 -9.37 -2.21
C VAL A 90 3.64 -9.54 -3.46
N LEU A 91 4.19 -10.73 -3.68
CA LEU A 91 4.97 -11.01 -4.88
C LEU A 91 4.13 -10.85 -6.16
N ALA A 92 2.90 -11.36 -6.16
CA ALA A 92 2.00 -11.24 -7.30
C ALA A 92 1.64 -9.78 -7.61
N ASN A 93 1.51 -8.95 -6.59
CA ASN A 93 1.17 -7.53 -6.76
C ASN A 93 2.25 -6.74 -7.51
N ALA A 94 3.48 -7.23 -7.56
CA ALA A 94 4.57 -6.56 -8.28
C ALA A 94 4.24 -6.35 -9.76
N PHE A 95 3.45 -7.24 -10.36
CA PHE A 95 2.97 -7.08 -11.73
C PHE A 95 2.17 -5.78 -11.89
N PHE A 96 1.26 -5.50 -10.95
CA PHE A 96 0.44 -4.30 -11.01
C PHE A 96 1.24 -3.04 -10.72
N ASP A 97 2.25 -3.12 -9.86
CA ASP A 97 3.15 -2.00 -9.63
C ASP A 97 3.90 -1.60 -10.90
N ARG A 98 4.40 -2.59 -11.64
CA ARG A 98 5.05 -2.34 -12.93
C ARG A 98 4.07 -1.73 -13.94
N MET A 99 2.83 -2.20 -13.97
CA MET A 99 1.79 -1.65 -14.84
C MET A 99 1.50 -0.18 -14.51
N TRP A 100 1.36 0.13 -13.23
CA TRP A 100 1.14 1.50 -12.79
C TRP A 100 2.29 2.42 -13.21
N ASN A 101 3.52 2.00 -12.96
CA ASN A 101 4.71 2.79 -13.30
C ASN A 101 4.81 3.02 -14.81
N LYS A 102 4.46 2.04 -15.61
CA LYS A 102 4.43 2.18 -17.08
C LYS A 102 3.39 3.21 -17.51
N GLN A 103 2.19 3.17 -16.94
CA GLN A 103 1.14 4.15 -17.26
C GLN A 103 1.56 5.56 -16.87
N GLU A 104 2.21 5.74 -15.73
CA GLU A 104 2.70 7.04 -15.30
C GLU A 104 3.77 7.60 -16.24
N LYS A 105 4.67 6.75 -16.74
CA LYS A 105 5.68 7.16 -17.72
C LYS A 105 5.03 7.60 -19.03
N GLU A 106 4.02 6.89 -19.50
CA GLU A 106 3.30 7.25 -20.73
C GLU A 106 2.55 8.57 -20.58
N LYS A 107 1.93 8.80 -19.42
CA LYS A 107 1.30 10.08 -19.09
C LYS A 107 2.28 11.25 -19.19
N LYS A 108 3.48 11.09 -18.64
CA LYS A 108 4.52 12.13 -18.64
C LYS A 108 5.05 12.41 -20.04
N LYS A 109 5.09 11.41 -20.91
CA LYS A 109 5.50 11.59 -22.32
C LYS A 109 4.49 12.38 -23.13
N ASN A 110 3.20 12.28 -22.79
CA ASN A 110 2.12 12.91 -23.53
C ASN A 110 1.79 14.32 -23.02
N VAL A 111 2.34 14.71 -21.88
CA VAL A 111 2.19 16.05 -21.32
C VAL A 111 3.34 16.92 -21.82
N ARG A 112 3.01 17.93 -22.58
CA ARG A 112 3.96 18.93 -23.07
C ARG A 112 3.55 20.32 -22.62
#